data_786061e6de62fd6aed9b00ba18a6a31f
#
_entry.id   786061e6de62fd6aed9b00ba18a6a31f
#
_cell.length_a   1.000
_cell.length_b   1.000
_cell.length_c   1.000
_cell.angle_alpha   90.00
_cell.angle_beta   90.00
_cell.angle_gamma   90.00
#
_symmetry.space_group_name_H-M   'P 1'
#
loop_
_entity.id
_entity.type
_entity.pdbx_description
1 polymer ?
#
loop_
_entity_poly.entity_id
_entity_poly.type
_entity_poly.pdbx_seq_one_letter_code
_entity_poly.pdbx_strand_id
1 'polypeptide(L)'
;SGGKITFHTDKESAAHIINASGKIVCPGFIDFHSHGDMVLGQDFAKLCKVSQGITTEIAGQCGSSMFPVRPEKLDLYQTLLSVGTATYPDDMPNWTTFARYLEYAKQVPLAANIKFLVGHGSLRLAVMGYACRKPTKEELEQMKTLLRECMENGALGMSSGLIYTPSAYAETEELIELAKVVAEYDGLYATHMRNESYDVVNSVKEAIEIGRQSGVRVSISHHKVCGKPNWGLSQETLKLVEDAIAEGIRITLDQYPYTASMTHLNACIPPWYFTEGIPAMAEK
;
A
#
# COMPACT_ATOMS: atom_id res chain seq x y z
N SER A 1 23.48 12.75 21.25
CA SER A 1 24.19 13.86 20.68
C SER A 1 24.28 13.70 19.18
N GLY A 2 23.91 14.71 18.41
CA GLY A 2 23.95 14.65 16.95
C GLY A 2 23.00 13.62 16.32
N GLY A 3 21.83 13.35 16.89
CA GLY A 3 20.87 12.39 16.39
C GLY A 3 21.24 10.93 16.61
N LYS A 4 22.26 10.64 17.41
CA LYS A 4 22.72 9.27 17.71
C LYS A 4 22.37 8.87 19.12
N ILE A 5 21.99 7.59 19.30
CA ILE A 5 21.83 6.97 20.62
C ILE A 5 23.21 6.68 21.17
N THR A 6 23.43 7.06 22.43
CA THR A 6 24.63 6.68 23.18
C THR A 6 24.21 5.89 24.39
N PHE A 7 24.93 4.78 24.62
CA PHE A 7 24.71 3.99 25.83
C PHE A 7 25.70 4.47 26.87
N HIS A 8 25.39 5.35 27.77
CA HIS A 8 26.22 5.63 28.82
C HIS A 8 26.44 6.86 29.20
N THR A 9 26.52 7.05 30.35
CA THR A 9 27.45 7.59 30.82
C THR A 9 27.46 8.14 32.07
N ASP A 10 28.42 8.68 32.46
CA ASP A 10 28.74 9.33 33.69
C ASP A 10 28.28 10.77 33.72
N LYS A 11 27.24 11.10 32.99
CA LYS A 11 26.92 12.45 32.94
C LYS A 11 25.59 12.84 33.27
N GLU A 12 25.57 13.72 34.13
CA GLU A 12 24.43 14.18 34.81
C GLU A 12 23.74 15.39 34.17
N SER A 13 24.20 15.88 33.07
CA SER A 13 23.59 17.04 32.42
C SER A 13 22.89 16.66 31.11
N ALA A 14 21.57 16.75 31.13
CA ALA A 14 20.74 16.66 29.94
C ALA A 14 19.66 17.75 30.00
N ALA A 15 19.19 18.22 28.82
CA ALA A 15 18.08 19.17 28.76
C ALA A 15 16.79 18.59 29.34
N HIS A 16 16.60 17.29 29.17
CA HIS A 16 15.45 16.55 29.72
C HIS A 16 15.91 15.21 30.24
N ILE A 17 15.45 14.84 31.43
CA ILE A 17 15.71 13.55 32.05
C ILE A 17 14.37 12.86 32.25
N ILE A 18 14.26 11.62 31.73
CA ILE A 18 13.07 10.78 31.87
C ILE A 18 13.44 9.60 32.73
N ASN A 19 12.79 9.45 33.90
CA ASN A 19 12.94 8.26 34.73
C ASN A 19 12.17 7.08 34.08
N ALA A 20 12.89 6.14 33.54
CA ALA A 20 12.35 4.94 32.91
C ALA A 20 12.44 3.69 33.81
N SER A 21 12.60 3.82 35.13
CA SER A 21 12.65 2.71 36.07
C SER A 21 11.36 1.88 35.97
N GLY A 22 11.49 0.56 35.75
CA GLY A 22 10.37 -0.35 35.56
C GLY A 22 9.65 -0.20 34.22
N LYS A 23 10.20 0.55 33.28
CA LYS A 23 9.68 0.72 31.91
C LYS A 23 10.58 0.03 30.90
N ILE A 24 10.00 -0.29 29.75
CA ILE A 24 10.75 -0.71 28.55
C ILE A 24 10.97 0.50 27.66
N VAL A 25 12.21 0.72 27.26
CA VAL A 25 12.56 1.75 26.26
C VAL A 25 12.82 1.04 24.96
N CYS A 26 12.08 1.39 23.92
CA CYS A 26 12.20 0.81 22.59
C CYS A 26 12.20 1.91 21.51
N PRO A 27 12.62 1.60 20.28
CA PRO A 27 12.37 2.48 19.14
C PRO A 27 10.86 2.75 18.96
N GLY A 28 10.52 3.87 18.34
CA GLY A 28 9.14 4.13 17.95
C GLY A 28 8.62 3.06 16.98
N PHE A 29 7.34 2.72 17.10
CA PHE A 29 6.73 1.69 16.26
C PHE A 29 6.60 2.16 14.82
N ILE A 30 6.63 1.20 13.91
CA ILE A 30 6.37 1.39 12.49
C ILE A 30 5.00 0.80 12.18
N ASP A 31 4.07 1.65 11.74
CA ASP A 31 2.81 1.19 11.16
C ASP A 31 3.08 0.86 9.68
N PHE A 32 3.20 -0.44 9.42
CA PHE A 32 3.58 -0.93 8.10
C PHE A 32 2.43 -0.86 7.09
N HIS A 33 1.17 -0.80 7.55
CA HIS A 33 -0.01 -0.80 6.69
C HIS A 33 -0.91 0.39 7.00
N SER A 34 -0.76 1.47 6.24
CA SER A 34 -1.50 2.71 6.45
C SER A 34 -2.05 3.29 5.14
N HIS A 35 -3.15 4.02 5.28
CA HIS A 35 -3.71 4.89 4.24
C HIS A 35 -3.55 6.37 4.63
N GLY A 36 -2.49 6.70 5.37
CA GLY A 36 -2.21 8.04 5.86
C GLY A 36 -1.98 9.07 4.76
N ASP A 37 -1.61 8.64 3.55
CA ASP A 37 -1.51 9.50 2.37
C ASP A 37 -2.84 10.16 2.00
N MET A 38 -3.97 9.47 2.20
CA MET A 38 -5.32 9.99 1.90
C MET A 38 -5.81 11.05 2.89
N VAL A 39 -5.21 11.10 4.08
CA VAL A 39 -5.59 12.01 5.17
C VAL A 39 -4.41 12.88 5.63
N LEU A 40 -3.42 13.04 4.77
CA LEU A 40 -2.21 13.79 5.06
C LEU A 40 -2.54 15.21 5.50
N GLY A 41 -2.02 15.62 6.66
CA GLY A 41 -2.24 16.96 7.20
C GLY A 41 -3.51 17.15 8.02
N GLN A 42 -4.42 16.19 8.05
CA GLN A 42 -5.61 16.27 8.91
C GLN A 42 -5.22 16.04 10.38
N ASP A 43 -5.76 16.86 11.29
CA ASP A 43 -5.33 16.87 12.69
C ASP A 43 -5.57 15.55 13.42
N PHE A 44 -6.69 14.87 13.14
CA PHE A 44 -6.94 13.56 13.74
C PHE A 44 -5.89 12.52 13.30
N ALA A 45 -5.44 12.56 12.03
CA ALA A 45 -4.44 11.63 11.52
C ALA A 45 -3.09 11.82 12.20
N LYS A 46 -2.72 13.07 12.55
CA LYS A 46 -1.49 13.37 13.29
C LYS A 46 -1.48 12.74 14.69
N LEU A 47 -2.62 12.76 15.38
CA LEU A 47 -2.69 12.33 16.76
C LEU A 47 -2.89 10.82 16.93
N CYS A 48 -3.67 10.18 16.09
CA CYS A 48 -4.02 8.76 16.25
C CYS A 48 -2.82 7.82 16.19
N LYS A 49 -1.79 8.16 15.42
CA LYS A 49 -0.55 7.35 15.29
C LYS A 49 0.40 7.61 16.47
N VAL A 50 0.74 8.86 16.70
CA VAL A 50 1.76 9.24 17.71
C VAL A 50 1.30 8.90 19.13
N SER A 51 0.02 9.02 19.43
CA SER A 51 -0.55 8.65 20.74
C SER A 51 -0.37 7.17 21.09
N GLN A 52 -0.11 6.33 20.08
CA GLN A 52 0.17 4.91 20.23
C GLN A 52 1.67 4.57 20.13
N GLY A 53 2.55 5.58 20.08
CA GLY A 53 3.99 5.38 19.95
C GLY A 53 4.47 5.07 18.53
N ILE A 54 3.62 5.23 17.52
CA ILE A 54 3.99 5.07 16.11
C ILE A 54 4.73 6.32 15.66
N THR A 55 5.95 6.16 15.16
CA THR A 55 6.80 7.24 14.69
C THR A 55 7.10 7.21 13.20
N THR A 56 6.68 6.13 12.55
CA THR A 56 6.82 5.96 11.09
C THR A 56 5.63 5.17 10.57
N GLU A 57 5.11 5.57 9.41
CA GLU A 57 4.06 4.84 8.71
C GLU A 57 4.40 4.62 7.24
N ILE A 58 3.86 3.55 6.66
CA ILE A 58 4.00 3.23 5.24
C ILE A 58 2.62 3.29 4.60
N ALA A 59 2.42 4.31 3.79
CA ALA A 59 1.15 4.62 3.14
C ALA A 59 1.14 4.27 1.64
N GLY A 60 0.01 4.44 0.97
CA GLY A 60 -0.18 4.02 -0.41
C GLY A 60 -0.45 2.53 -0.55
N GLN A 61 -1.16 1.95 0.41
CA GLN A 61 -1.48 0.53 0.48
C GLN A 61 -2.69 0.14 -0.38
N CYS A 62 -2.92 -1.17 -0.52
CA CYS A 62 -4.10 -1.77 -1.17
C CYS A 62 -4.32 -1.27 -2.61
N GLY A 63 -3.25 -0.94 -3.32
CA GLY A 63 -3.30 -0.53 -4.73
C GLY A 63 -3.77 0.90 -4.98
N SER A 64 -3.93 1.70 -3.94
CA SER A 64 -4.37 3.10 -4.03
C SER A 64 -3.32 4.04 -3.46
N SER A 65 -2.95 5.06 -4.22
CA SER A 65 -2.07 6.15 -3.78
C SER A 65 -2.55 7.49 -4.34
N MET A 66 -2.19 8.58 -3.68
CA MET A 66 -2.57 9.93 -4.07
C MET A 66 -1.82 10.43 -5.33
N PHE A 67 -0.96 9.61 -5.90
CA PHE A 67 -0.15 9.88 -7.10
C PHE A 67 0.08 8.56 -7.88
N PRO A 68 0.48 8.63 -9.16
CA PRO A 68 0.46 9.80 -10.04
C PRO A 68 -0.98 10.15 -10.45
N VAL A 69 -1.30 11.43 -10.57
CA VAL A 69 -2.61 11.91 -11.04
C VAL A 69 -2.51 12.32 -12.51
N ARG A 70 -3.57 12.08 -13.26
CA ARG A 70 -3.78 12.65 -14.59
C ARG A 70 -4.94 13.63 -14.50
N PRO A 71 -4.73 14.95 -14.71
CA PRO A 71 -5.76 15.97 -14.52
C PRO A 71 -7.04 15.70 -15.32
N GLU A 72 -6.89 15.15 -16.53
CA GLU A 72 -7.99 14.78 -17.41
C GLU A 72 -8.81 13.57 -16.94
N LYS A 73 -8.38 12.90 -15.86
CA LYS A 73 -9.06 11.75 -15.24
C LYS A 73 -9.32 11.96 -13.75
N LEU A 74 -9.35 13.19 -13.31
CA LEU A 74 -9.43 13.55 -11.88
C LEU A 74 -10.67 12.95 -11.19
N ASP A 75 -11.81 12.97 -11.85
CA ASP A 75 -13.06 12.37 -11.39
C ASP A 75 -12.92 10.87 -11.11
N LEU A 76 -12.17 10.16 -11.96
CA LEU A 76 -11.90 8.74 -11.77
C LEU A 76 -11.01 8.49 -10.52
N TYR A 77 -10.02 9.35 -10.28
CA TYR A 77 -9.19 9.26 -9.07
C TYR A 77 -10.00 9.55 -7.82
N GLN A 78 -10.84 10.57 -7.84
CA GLN A 78 -11.74 10.88 -6.72
C GLN A 78 -12.63 9.69 -6.40
N THR A 79 -13.12 9.00 -7.42
CA THR A 79 -13.88 7.75 -7.25
C THR A 79 -13.05 6.64 -6.61
N LEU A 80 -11.81 6.40 -7.08
CA LEU A 80 -10.91 5.39 -6.52
C LEU A 80 -10.58 5.66 -5.05
N LEU A 81 -10.36 6.92 -4.70
CA LEU A 81 -9.91 7.35 -3.39
C LEU A 81 -11.04 7.68 -2.41
N SER A 82 -12.29 7.67 -2.87
CA SER A 82 -13.48 8.10 -2.08
C SER A 82 -13.68 7.36 -0.76
N VAL A 83 -12.99 6.26 -0.59
CA VAL A 83 -13.03 5.44 0.62
C VAL A 83 -12.19 5.98 1.74
N GLY A 84 -11.05 6.55 1.42
CA GLY A 84 -10.08 7.04 2.41
C GLY A 84 -10.29 8.50 2.80
N THR A 85 -10.94 9.29 1.94
CA THR A 85 -11.14 10.72 2.21
C THR A 85 -12.42 11.25 1.57
N ALA A 86 -13.11 12.11 2.30
CA ALA A 86 -14.27 12.85 1.80
C ALA A 86 -13.87 14.19 1.14
N THR A 87 -12.63 14.63 1.32
CA THR A 87 -12.14 15.90 0.80
C THR A 87 -10.78 15.70 0.15
N TYR A 88 -10.61 16.31 -1.02
CA TYR A 88 -9.36 16.29 -1.77
C TYR A 88 -8.72 17.68 -1.72
N PRO A 89 -7.41 17.78 -1.51
CA PRO A 89 -6.71 19.06 -1.61
C PRO A 89 -6.88 19.65 -3.02
N ASP A 90 -7.05 20.98 -3.09
CA ASP A 90 -7.19 21.71 -4.37
C ASP A 90 -5.97 21.52 -5.28
N ASP A 91 -4.81 21.20 -4.70
CA ASP A 91 -3.54 20.95 -5.39
C ASP A 91 -3.45 19.56 -6.03
N MET A 92 -4.39 18.65 -5.73
CA MET A 92 -4.36 17.27 -6.24
C MET A 92 -4.16 17.16 -7.76
N PRO A 93 -4.74 18.02 -8.62
CA PRO A 93 -4.52 17.97 -10.07
C PRO A 93 -3.05 18.14 -10.47
N ASN A 94 -2.23 18.74 -9.61
CA ASN A 94 -0.80 18.98 -9.86
C ASN A 94 0.09 17.77 -9.51
N TRP A 95 -0.42 16.74 -8.84
CA TRP A 95 0.36 15.57 -8.40
C TRP A 95 0.57 14.55 -9.53
N THR A 96 0.96 15.07 -10.69
CA THR A 96 1.16 14.26 -11.91
C THR A 96 2.36 13.33 -11.83
N THR A 97 3.27 13.56 -10.88
CA THR A 97 4.44 12.74 -10.56
C THR A 97 4.58 12.59 -9.06
N PHE A 98 5.35 11.60 -8.62
CA PHE A 98 5.64 11.44 -7.20
C PHE A 98 6.44 12.63 -6.65
N ALA A 99 7.38 13.17 -7.42
CA ALA A 99 8.13 14.36 -7.04
C ALA A 99 7.22 15.54 -6.69
N ARG A 100 6.17 15.80 -7.50
CA ARG A 100 5.18 16.85 -7.24
C ARG A 100 4.38 16.60 -5.97
N TYR A 101 3.97 15.36 -5.75
CA TYR A 101 3.29 15.00 -4.51
C TYR A 101 4.20 15.19 -3.28
N LEU A 102 5.50 14.86 -3.38
CA LEU A 102 6.45 15.07 -2.30
C LEU A 102 6.67 16.57 -2.00
N GLU A 103 6.63 17.45 -2.98
CA GLU A 103 6.67 18.89 -2.77
C GLU A 103 5.49 19.37 -1.89
N TYR A 104 4.29 18.84 -2.15
CA TYR A 104 3.14 19.07 -1.27
C TYR A 104 3.34 18.46 0.12
N ALA A 105 3.68 17.17 0.19
CA ALA A 105 3.83 16.45 1.45
C ALA A 105 4.87 17.09 2.40
N LYS A 106 5.94 17.69 1.86
CA LYS A 106 6.96 18.41 2.65
C LYS A 106 6.42 19.69 3.30
N GLN A 107 5.35 20.26 2.80
CA GLN A 107 4.74 21.47 3.36
C GLN A 107 3.73 21.13 4.47
N VAL A 108 3.31 19.88 4.55
CA VAL A 108 2.34 19.42 5.55
C VAL A 108 3.07 19.12 6.85
N PRO A 109 2.63 19.71 7.98
CA PRO A 109 3.22 19.40 9.28
C PRO A 109 2.81 17.98 9.73
N LEU A 110 3.74 17.06 9.62
CA LEU A 110 3.54 15.64 10.02
C LEU A 110 3.99 15.43 11.46
N ALA A 111 3.27 14.58 12.19
CA ALA A 111 3.64 14.15 13.54
C ALA A 111 4.53 12.90 13.54
N ALA A 112 4.46 12.08 12.49
CA ALA A 112 5.27 10.88 12.28
C ALA A 112 5.98 10.96 10.92
N ASN A 113 7.03 10.17 10.75
CA ASN A 113 7.63 9.98 9.43
C ASN A 113 6.66 9.19 8.55
N ILE A 114 6.67 9.47 7.25
CA ILE A 114 5.87 8.72 6.29
C ILE A 114 6.73 8.27 5.10
N LYS A 115 6.48 7.06 4.64
CA LYS A 115 6.99 6.51 3.38
C LYS A 115 5.81 6.07 2.53
N PHE A 116 6.01 6.08 1.21
CA PHE A 116 4.94 5.85 0.27
C PHE A 116 5.21 4.65 -0.64
N LEU A 117 4.16 3.87 -0.88
CA LEU A 117 4.07 2.92 -1.97
C LEU A 117 3.27 3.54 -3.12
N VAL A 118 3.56 3.10 -4.32
CA VAL A 118 2.81 3.47 -5.53
C VAL A 118 1.65 2.50 -5.70
N GLY A 119 0.43 3.01 -5.74
CA GLY A 119 -0.75 2.16 -5.96
C GLY A 119 -0.80 1.64 -7.40
N HIS A 120 -0.84 0.33 -7.59
CA HIS A 120 -1.06 -0.30 -8.89
C HIS A 120 -2.37 0.17 -9.56
N GLY A 121 -3.46 0.29 -8.77
CA GLY A 121 -4.73 0.85 -9.25
C GLY A 121 -4.58 2.29 -9.72
N SER A 122 -3.78 3.10 -9.03
CA SER A 122 -3.47 4.48 -9.43
C SER A 122 -2.65 4.51 -10.73
N LEU A 123 -1.68 3.60 -10.91
CA LEU A 123 -0.94 3.47 -12.18
C LEU A 123 -1.85 3.06 -13.34
N ARG A 124 -2.69 2.03 -13.15
CA ARG A 124 -3.65 1.61 -14.18
C ARG A 124 -4.61 2.74 -14.54
N LEU A 125 -5.12 3.44 -13.53
CA LEU A 125 -6.03 4.56 -13.75
C LEU A 125 -5.36 5.68 -14.54
N ALA A 126 -4.10 6.00 -14.23
CA ALA A 126 -3.32 7.00 -14.97
C ALA A 126 -3.20 6.66 -16.45
N VAL A 127 -2.98 5.41 -16.80
CA VAL A 127 -2.73 4.98 -18.19
C VAL A 127 -4.01 4.53 -18.88
N MET A 128 -4.79 3.65 -18.26
CA MET A 128 -5.90 2.92 -18.89
C MET A 128 -7.29 3.32 -18.39
N GLY A 129 -7.40 4.11 -17.30
CA GLY A 129 -8.69 4.33 -16.65
C GLY A 129 -9.26 3.02 -16.06
N TYR A 130 -10.56 2.82 -16.17
CA TYR A 130 -11.24 1.59 -15.72
C TYR A 130 -11.34 0.51 -16.80
N ALA A 131 -10.50 0.53 -17.83
CA ALA A 131 -10.55 -0.47 -18.89
C ALA A 131 -10.38 -1.89 -18.34
N CYS A 132 -11.41 -2.73 -18.56
CA CYS A 132 -11.46 -4.12 -18.14
C CYS A 132 -10.79 -5.03 -19.18
N ARG A 133 -9.49 -4.89 -19.34
CA ARG A 133 -8.66 -5.68 -20.28
C ARG A 133 -7.20 -5.66 -19.85
N LYS A 134 -6.40 -6.52 -20.46
CA LYS A 134 -4.93 -6.44 -20.37
C LYS A 134 -4.42 -5.12 -20.96
N PRO A 135 -3.32 -4.56 -20.45
CA PRO A 135 -2.63 -3.45 -21.10
C PRO A 135 -2.06 -3.87 -22.44
N THR A 136 -1.98 -2.95 -23.37
CA THR A 136 -1.09 -3.12 -24.54
C THR A 136 0.37 -3.07 -24.07
N LYS A 137 1.31 -3.40 -24.97
CA LYS A 137 2.74 -3.29 -24.65
C LYS A 137 3.12 -1.85 -24.32
N GLU A 138 2.57 -0.91 -25.05
CA GLU A 138 2.82 0.52 -24.88
C GLU A 138 2.25 1.03 -23.55
N GLU A 139 1.04 0.59 -23.17
CA GLU A 139 0.43 0.93 -21.89
C GLU A 139 1.21 0.35 -20.71
N LEU A 140 1.68 -0.89 -20.81
CA LEU A 140 2.52 -1.51 -19.79
C LEU A 140 3.85 -0.77 -19.63
N GLU A 141 4.50 -0.36 -20.73
CA GLU A 141 5.72 0.43 -20.66
C GLU A 141 5.48 1.85 -20.09
N GLN A 142 4.32 2.44 -20.34
CA GLN A 142 3.94 3.69 -19.70
C GLN A 142 3.78 3.52 -18.18
N MET A 143 3.12 2.44 -17.70
CA MET A 143 3.03 2.14 -16.28
C MET A 143 4.40 1.92 -15.65
N LYS A 144 5.29 1.15 -16.31
CA LYS A 144 6.68 0.94 -15.87
C LYS A 144 7.46 2.27 -15.78
N THR A 145 7.27 3.16 -16.75
CA THR A 145 7.92 4.48 -16.75
C THR A 145 7.47 5.35 -15.57
N LEU A 146 6.16 5.39 -15.30
CA LEU A 146 5.62 6.11 -14.15
C LEU A 146 6.12 5.49 -12.83
N LEU A 147 6.17 4.16 -12.76
CA LEU A 147 6.66 3.47 -11.57
C LEU A 147 8.16 3.74 -11.34
N ARG A 148 9.01 3.74 -12.38
CA ARG A 148 10.43 4.11 -12.26
C ARG A 148 10.61 5.53 -11.76
N GLU A 149 9.85 6.49 -12.30
CA GLU A 149 9.88 7.87 -11.79
C GLU A 149 9.60 7.91 -10.28
N CYS A 150 8.60 7.18 -9.83
CA CYS A 150 8.29 7.11 -8.41
C CYS A 150 9.42 6.48 -7.59
N MET A 151 10.02 5.38 -8.06
CA MET A 151 11.12 4.70 -7.37
C MET A 151 12.38 5.57 -7.31
N GLU A 152 12.73 6.26 -8.39
CA GLU A 152 13.87 7.19 -8.47
C GLU A 152 13.70 8.37 -7.50
N ASN A 153 12.48 8.80 -7.23
CA ASN A 153 12.17 9.84 -6.25
C ASN A 153 11.95 9.31 -4.82
N GLY A 154 12.23 8.02 -4.56
CA GLY A 154 12.30 7.46 -3.23
C GLY A 154 11.00 6.83 -2.72
N ALA A 155 10.11 6.43 -3.61
CA ALA A 155 9.02 5.52 -3.26
C ALA A 155 9.59 4.19 -2.72
N LEU A 156 8.91 3.61 -1.74
CA LEU A 156 9.38 2.37 -1.11
C LEU A 156 9.13 1.14 -1.98
N GLY A 157 8.21 1.24 -2.92
CA GLY A 157 7.78 0.14 -3.78
C GLY A 157 6.40 0.36 -4.36
N MET A 158 5.72 -0.73 -4.68
CA MET A 158 4.37 -0.73 -5.24
C MET A 158 3.41 -1.52 -4.35
N SER A 159 2.16 -1.09 -4.28
CA SER A 159 1.08 -1.89 -3.69
C SER A 159 0.04 -2.29 -4.73
N SER A 160 -0.63 -3.42 -4.52
CA SER A 160 -1.83 -3.80 -5.27
C SER A 160 -3.02 -4.07 -4.36
N GLY A 161 -4.23 -3.92 -4.90
CA GLY A 161 -5.46 -4.32 -4.25
C GLY A 161 -6.33 -5.06 -5.25
N LEU A 162 -6.11 -6.38 -5.37
CA LEU A 162 -6.62 -7.20 -6.48
C LEU A 162 -8.11 -7.53 -6.38
N ILE A 163 -8.77 -7.09 -5.33
CA ILE A 163 -10.22 -7.13 -5.22
C ILE A 163 -10.86 -5.80 -5.67
N TYR A 164 -10.07 -4.74 -5.80
CA TYR A 164 -10.57 -3.40 -6.17
C TYR A 164 -10.31 -3.11 -7.65
N THR A 165 -11.33 -2.54 -8.33
CA THR A 165 -11.15 -2.04 -9.68
C THR A 165 -10.38 -0.71 -9.66
N PRO A 166 -9.46 -0.46 -10.62
CA PRO A 166 -9.16 -1.26 -11.81
C PRO A 166 -8.10 -2.36 -11.61
N SER A 167 -7.50 -2.52 -10.41
CA SER A 167 -6.49 -3.55 -10.15
C SER A 167 -7.01 -4.97 -10.33
N ALA A 168 -8.30 -5.20 -10.03
CA ALA A 168 -8.95 -6.51 -10.17
C ALA A 168 -8.93 -7.06 -11.61
N TYR A 169 -8.75 -6.20 -12.60
CA TYR A 169 -8.68 -6.59 -14.02
C TYR A 169 -7.28 -7.04 -14.46
N ALA A 170 -6.27 -6.86 -13.60
CA ALA A 170 -4.91 -7.26 -13.92
C ALA A 170 -4.74 -8.76 -13.85
N GLU A 171 -3.98 -9.30 -14.78
CA GLU A 171 -3.46 -10.66 -14.71
C GLU A 171 -2.12 -10.68 -13.95
N THR A 172 -1.73 -11.85 -13.49
CA THR A 172 -0.51 -12.03 -12.69
C THR A 172 0.74 -11.56 -13.43
N GLU A 173 0.78 -11.74 -14.76
CA GLU A 173 1.89 -11.34 -15.63
C GLU A 173 2.13 -9.82 -15.62
N GLU A 174 1.06 -9.02 -15.58
CA GLU A 174 1.17 -7.56 -15.47
C GLU A 174 1.85 -7.17 -14.16
N LEU A 175 1.44 -7.81 -13.06
CA LEU A 175 2.00 -7.56 -11.74
C LEU A 175 3.47 -7.99 -11.67
N ILE A 176 3.83 -9.13 -12.27
CA ILE A 176 5.22 -9.60 -12.35
C ILE A 176 6.08 -8.58 -13.08
N GLU A 177 5.62 -8.08 -14.22
CA GLU A 177 6.38 -7.11 -15.02
C GLU A 177 6.59 -5.77 -14.30
N LEU A 178 5.61 -5.30 -13.53
CA LEU A 178 5.76 -4.11 -12.71
C LEU A 178 6.62 -4.39 -11.46
N ALA A 179 6.46 -5.56 -10.85
CA ALA A 179 7.26 -5.97 -9.70
C ALA A 179 8.75 -6.12 -10.03
N LYS A 180 9.11 -6.50 -11.27
CA LYS A 180 10.50 -6.48 -11.74
C LYS A 180 11.11 -5.07 -11.68
N VAL A 181 10.34 -4.04 -12.05
CA VAL A 181 10.78 -2.65 -11.91
C VAL A 181 11.04 -2.30 -10.46
N VAL A 182 10.15 -2.71 -9.54
CA VAL A 182 10.35 -2.48 -8.10
C VAL A 182 11.60 -3.20 -7.58
N ALA A 183 11.87 -4.42 -8.07
CA ALA A 183 13.04 -5.20 -7.69
C ALA A 183 14.36 -4.55 -8.11
N GLU A 184 14.41 -3.81 -9.22
CA GLU A 184 15.58 -3.04 -9.67
C GLU A 184 16.10 -2.07 -8.57
N TYR A 185 15.20 -1.61 -7.69
CA TYR A 185 15.48 -0.66 -6.59
C TYR A 185 15.52 -1.32 -5.21
N ASP A 186 15.57 -2.66 -5.14
CA ASP A 186 15.42 -3.43 -3.89
C ASP A 186 14.16 -3.03 -3.09
N GLY A 187 13.09 -2.68 -3.81
CA GLY A 187 11.83 -2.19 -3.26
C GLY A 187 10.91 -3.30 -2.75
N LEU A 188 9.71 -2.89 -2.35
CA LEU A 188 8.68 -3.73 -1.75
C LEU A 188 7.45 -3.82 -2.67
N TYR A 189 6.90 -5.02 -2.83
CA TYR A 189 5.56 -5.24 -3.37
C TYR A 189 4.62 -5.67 -2.24
N ALA A 190 3.65 -4.81 -1.89
CA ALA A 190 2.62 -5.12 -0.91
C ALA A 190 1.30 -5.46 -1.62
N THR A 191 0.57 -6.48 -1.18
CA THR A 191 -0.64 -6.89 -1.87
C THR A 191 -1.82 -7.17 -0.95
N HIS A 192 -2.91 -6.42 -1.12
CA HIS A 192 -4.24 -6.89 -0.79
C HIS A 192 -4.58 -7.95 -1.84
N MET A 193 -4.61 -9.20 -1.45
CA MET A 193 -4.74 -10.35 -2.34
C MET A 193 -6.06 -10.33 -3.11
N ARG A 194 -6.12 -11.11 -4.18
CA ARG A 194 -7.28 -11.22 -5.06
C ARG A 194 -8.50 -11.79 -4.37
N ASN A 195 -8.31 -12.69 -3.42
CA ASN A 195 -9.38 -13.29 -2.62
C ASN A 195 -8.85 -13.64 -1.23
N GLU A 196 -9.59 -13.25 -0.21
CA GLU A 196 -9.25 -13.54 1.19
C GLU A 196 -10.24 -14.51 1.84
N SER A 197 -11.04 -15.20 1.02
CA SER A 197 -12.11 -16.08 1.43
C SER A 197 -11.93 -17.49 0.82
N TYR A 198 -12.85 -17.92 -0.02
CA TYR A 198 -12.89 -19.28 -0.59
C TYR A 198 -11.71 -19.61 -1.51
N ASP A 199 -11.03 -18.62 -2.07
CA ASP A 199 -9.89 -18.81 -2.99
C ASP A 199 -8.57 -18.21 -2.42
N VAL A 200 -8.50 -18.09 -1.10
CA VAL A 200 -7.33 -17.50 -0.41
C VAL A 200 -6.04 -18.26 -0.68
N VAL A 201 -6.10 -19.58 -0.79
CA VAL A 201 -4.92 -20.43 -1.06
C VAL A 201 -4.30 -20.08 -2.42
N ASN A 202 -5.10 -19.94 -3.47
CA ASN A 202 -4.60 -19.53 -4.78
C ASN A 202 -4.11 -18.08 -4.79
N SER A 203 -4.73 -17.21 -4.03
CA SER A 203 -4.29 -15.82 -3.89
C SER A 203 -2.93 -15.69 -3.19
N VAL A 204 -2.65 -16.53 -2.20
CA VAL A 204 -1.31 -16.62 -1.60
C VAL A 204 -0.29 -17.18 -2.60
N LYS A 205 -0.65 -18.22 -3.37
CA LYS A 205 0.21 -18.74 -4.44
C LYS A 205 0.52 -17.68 -5.50
N GLU A 206 -0.46 -16.85 -5.89
CA GLU A 206 -0.25 -15.73 -6.82
C GLU A 206 0.79 -14.74 -6.26
N ALA A 207 0.67 -14.34 -4.99
CA ALA A 207 1.62 -13.43 -4.36
C ALA A 207 3.04 -14.01 -4.30
N ILE A 208 3.17 -15.30 -3.97
CA ILE A 208 4.45 -16.03 -3.96
C ILE A 208 5.05 -16.08 -5.38
N GLU A 209 4.23 -16.36 -6.39
CA GLU A 209 4.67 -16.45 -7.78
C GLU A 209 5.17 -15.10 -8.32
N ILE A 210 4.51 -14.00 -7.95
CA ILE A 210 4.98 -12.65 -8.26
C ILE A 210 6.38 -12.43 -7.66
N GLY A 211 6.57 -12.80 -6.39
CA GLY A 211 7.88 -12.71 -5.73
C GLY A 211 8.94 -13.59 -6.39
N ARG A 212 8.58 -14.82 -6.75
CA ARG A 212 9.48 -15.80 -7.38
C ARG A 212 9.98 -15.32 -8.73
N GLN A 213 9.08 -14.84 -9.59
CA GLN A 213 9.44 -14.44 -10.95
C GLN A 213 10.08 -13.06 -11.06
N SER A 214 9.78 -12.16 -10.13
CA SER A 214 10.32 -10.80 -10.17
C SER A 214 11.56 -10.59 -9.29
N GLY A 215 11.76 -11.44 -8.27
CA GLY A 215 12.79 -11.25 -7.25
C GLY A 215 12.48 -10.12 -6.25
N VAL A 216 11.30 -9.51 -6.29
CA VAL A 216 10.88 -8.45 -5.38
C VAL A 216 10.67 -8.97 -3.96
N ARG A 217 10.81 -8.10 -2.96
CA ARG A 217 10.30 -8.39 -1.61
C ARG A 217 8.78 -8.31 -1.63
N VAL A 218 8.11 -9.32 -1.10
CA VAL A 218 6.64 -9.37 -1.04
C VAL A 218 6.16 -9.15 0.39
N SER A 219 5.10 -8.38 0.55
CA SER A 219 4.31 -8.33 1.78
C SER A 219 2.85 -8.65 1.46
N ILE A 220 2.33 -9.71 2.06
CA ILE A 220 0.90 -10.01 2.02
C ILE A 220 0.22 -9.14 3.06
N SER A 221 -0.60 -8.21 2.60
CA SER A 221 -1.29 -7.24 3.44
C SER A 221 -2.40 -7.90 4.24
N HIS A 222 -2.53 -7.50 5.53
CA HIS A 222 -3.62 -7.88 6.44
C HIS A 222 -4.11 -9.33 6.25
N HIS A 223 -3.17 -10.27 6.22
CA HIS A 223 -3.43 -11.69 5.98
C HIS A 223 -4.54 -12.21 6.90
N LYS A 224 -5.58 -12.76 6.29
CA LYS A 224 -6.72 -13.35 6.97
C LYS A 224 -7.40 -14.37 6.08
N VAL A 225 -8.26 -15.17 6.70
CA VAL A 225 -9.18 -16.08 6.01
C VAL A 225 -10.61 -15.72 6.40
N CYS A 226 -11.32 -15.11 5.47
CA CYS A 226 -12.68 -14.64 5.68
C CYS A 226 -13.72 -15.73 5.49
N GLY A 227 -14.78 -15.67 6.31
CA GLY A 227 -15.95 -16.57 6.21
C GLY A 227 -15.76 -17.90 6.94
N LYS A 228 -16.74 -18.24 7.78
CA LYS A 228 -16.72 -19.47 8.61
C LYS A 228 -16.41 -20.76 7.83
N PRO A 229 -16.93 -20.97 6.61
CA PRO A 229 -16.63 -22.19 5.84
C PRO A 229 -15.15 -22.36 5.49
N ASN A 230 -14.39 -21.27 5.49
CA ASN A 230 -12.98 -21.24 5.09
C ASN A 230 -12.04 -21.29 6.30
N TRP A 231 -12.54 -21.20 7.53
CA TRP A 231 -11.71 -21.21 8.72
C TRP A 231 -10.88 -22.49 8.80
N GLY A 232 -9.61 -22.33 9.14
CA GLY A 232 -8.63 -23.42 9.12
C GLY A 232 -7.69 -23.37 7.91
N LEU A 233 -8.08 -22.74 6.78
CA LEU A 233 -7.18 -22.58 5.62
C LEU A 233 -5.95 -21.71 5.93
N SER A 234 -5.98 -20.94 7.03
CA SER A 234 -4.81 -20.19 7.48
C SER A 234 -3.59 -21.06 7.75
N GLN A 235 -3.78 -22.31 8.19
CA GLN A 235 -2.67 -23.26 8.36
C GLN A 235 -2.02 -23.59 7.02
N GLU A 236 -2.82 -23.79 5.96
CA GLU A 236 -2.30 -24.06 4.63
C GLU A 236 -1.62 -22.84 4.03
N THR A 237 -2.23 -21.65 4.15
CA THR A 237 -1.63 -20.41 3.61
C THR A 237 -0.33 -20.04 4.31
N LEU A 238 -0.24 -20.21 5.63
CA LEU A 238 1.01 -19.98 6.37
C LEU A 238 2.08 -20.98 5.98
N LYS A 239 1.72 -22.25 5.79
CA LYS A 239 2.66 -23.26 5.31
C LYS A 239 3.23 -22.93 3.93
N LEU A 240 2.39 -22.43 3.00
CA LEU A 240 2.87 -21.96 1.69
C LEU A 240 3.88 -20.81 1.81
N VAL A 241 3.64 -19.87 2.72
CA VAL A 241 4.56 -18.76 2.97
C VAL A 241 5.88 -19.27 3.59
N GLU A 242 5.82 -20.18 4.56
CA GLU A 242 7.02 -20.79 5.16
C GLU A 242 7.85 -21.55 4.12
N ASP A 243 7.21 -22.31 3.24
CA ASP A 243 7.87 -23.03 2.16
C ASP A 243 8.53 -22.06 1.17
N ALA A 244 7.85 -20.98 0.81
CA ALA A 244 8.40 -19.94 -0.06
C ALA A 244 9.61 -19.24 0.58
N ILE A 245 9.60 -19.00 1.89
CA ILE A 245 10.76 -18.47 2.63
C ILE A 245 11.93 -19.47 2.58
N ALA A 246 11.65 -20.75 2.75
CA ALA A 246 12.67 -21.80 2.66
C ALA A 246 13.27 -21.93 1.24
N GLU A 247 12.51 -21.61 0.20
CA GLU A 247 12.98 -21.49 -1.18
C GLU A 247 13.81 -20.22 -1.44
N GLY A 248 13.91 -19.31 -0.47
CA GLY A 248 14.66 -18.05 -0.58
C GLY A 248 13.83 -16.87 -1.09
N ILE A 249 12.51 -16.98 -1.21
CA ILE A 249 11.63 -15.88 -1.56
C ILE A 249 11.50 -14.95 -0.34
N ARG A 250 11.73 -13.65 -0.56
CA ARG A 250 11.63 -12.64 0.49
C ARG A 250 10.17 -12.24 0.67
N ILE A 251 9.45 -12.93 1.55
CA ILE A 251 8.03 -12.72 1.80
C ILE A 251 7.74 -12.50 3.28
N THR A 252 6.86 -11.56 3.56
CA THR A 252 6.33 -11.23 4.88
C THR A 252 4.81 -11.05 4.80
N LEU A 253 4.17 -10.96 5.95
CA LEU A 253 2.75 -10.60 6.04
C LEU A 253 2.52 -9.66 7.22
N ASP A 254 1.50 -8.83 7.11
CA ASP A 254 0.98 -8.03 8.22
C ASP A 254 -0.41 -8.51 8.63
N GLN A 255 -0.85 -8.11 9.83
CA GLN A 255 -2.16 -8.46 10.36
C GLN A 255 -2.60 -7.43 11.38
N TYR A 256 -3.88 -7.17 11.47
CA TYR A 256 -4.51 -6.36 12.51
C TYR A 256 -5.09 -7.24 13.63
N PRO A 257 -5.17 -6.74 14.88
CA PRO A 257 -5.62 -7.54 16.04
C PRO A 257 -7.14 -7.46 16.26
N TYR A 258 -7.94 -7.56 15.20
CA TYR A 258 -9.40 -7.48 15.28
C TYR A 258 -10.06 -8.69 14.63
N THR A 259 -11.24 -9.06 15.14
CA THR A 259 -12.07 -10.17 14.60
C THR A 259 -13.03 -9.71 13.50
N ALA A 260 -12.96 -8.45 13.10
CA ALA A 260 -13.76 -7.84 12.04
C ALA A 260 -12.85 -7.05 11.11
N SER A 261 -13.27 -6.87 9.88
CA SER A 261 -12.61 -6.04 8.87
C SER A 261 -13.58 -5.01 8.30
N MET A 262 -13.03 -4.01 7.64
CA MET A 262 -13.78 -3.00 6.90
C MET A 262 -13.26 -2.92 5.48
N THR A 263 -14.15 -2.85 4.52
CA THR A 263 -13.84 -2.53 3.13
C THR A 263 -15.04 -1.83 2.48
N HIS A 264 -14.93 -1.52 1.21
CA HIS A 264 -15.99 -0.85 0.46
C HIS A 264 -17.11 -1.80 0.08
N LEU A 265 -18.33 -1.30 0.03
CA LEU A 265 -19.48 -2.06 -0.43
C LEU A 265 -19.29 -2.57 -1.87
N ASN A 266 -18.63 -1.78 -2.72
CA ASN A 266 -18.34 -2.16 -4.10
C ASN A 266 -17.41 -3.39 -4.23
N ALA A 267 -16.63 -3.72 -3.21
CA ALA A 267 -15.85 -4.97 -3.18
C ALA A 267 -16.74 -6.23 -3.12
N CYS A 268 -18.01 -6.07 -2.79
CA CYS A 268 -19.00 -7.16 -2.80
C CYS A 268 -19.69 -7.31 -4.17
N ILE A 269 -19.41 -6.43 -5.13
CA ILE A 269 -20.01 -6.43 -6.46
C ILE A 269 -18.97 -6.96 -7.46
N PRO A 270 -19.36 -7.86 -8.38
CA PRO A 270 -18.42 -8.39 -9.36
C PRO A 270 -17.73 -7.29 -10.18
N PRO A 271 -16.41 -7.40 -10.42
CA PRO A 271 -15.62 -6.33 -11.05
C PRO A 271 -16.11 -5.89 -12.42
N TRP A 272 -16.74 -6.78 -13.19
CA TRP A 272 -17.25 -6.47 -14.53
C TRP A 272 -18.40 -5.46 -14.56
N TYR A 273 -19.03 -5.14 -13.43
CA TYR A 273 -20.03 -4.07 -13.36
C TYR A 273 -19.39 -2.67 -13.38
N PHE A 274 -18.09 -2.56 -13.14
CA PHE A 274 -17.39 -1.27 -13.00
C PHE A 274 -16.60 -0.85 -14.25
N THR A 275 -16.84 -1.47 -15.40
CA THR A 275 -16.08 -1.20 -16.65
C THR A 275 -16.18 0.25 -17.15
N GLU A 276 -17.22 0.96 -16.72
CA GLU A 276 -17.46 2.37 -17.02
C GLU A 276 -17.29 3.27 -15.78
N GLY A 277 -16.74 2.71 -14.70
CA GLY A 277 -16.56 3.38 -13.41
C GLY A 277 -17.76 3.23 -12.46
N ILE A 278 -17.56 3.64 -11.21
CA ILE A 278 -18.57 3.50 -10.15
C ILE A 278 -19.82 4.35 -10.41
N PRO A 279 -19.73 5.62 -10.88
CA PRO A 279 -20.94 6.40 -11.15
C PRO A 279 -21.86 5.73 -12.17
N ALA A 280 -21.30 5.23 -13.26
CA ALA A 280 -22.08 4.55 -14.31
C ALA A 280 -22.69 3.22 -13.82
N MET A 281 -22.05 2.53 -12.87
CA MET A 281 -22.60 1.35 -12.24
C MET A 281 -23.81 1.68 -11.36
N ALA A 282 -23.77 2.79 -10.65
CA ALA A 282 -24.84 3.20 -9.73
C ALA A 282 -26.14 3.61 -10.47
N GLU A 283 -26.05 3.90 -11.77
CA GLU A 283 -27.20 4.23 -12.63
C GLU A 283 -27.85 2.98 -13.28
N LYS A 284 -27.19 1.81 -13.23
CA LYS A 284 -27.66 0.52 -13.75
C LYS A 284 -28.36 -0.31 -12.67
#